data_f1509e7a9fea73314d7f23bf8ef43255
#
_entry.id   f1509e7a9fea73314d7f23bf8ef43255
#
_cell.length_a   1.000
_cell.length_b   1.000
_cell.length_c   1.000
_cell.angle_alpha   90.00
_cell.angle_beta   90.00
_cell.angle_gamma   90.00
#
_symmetry.space_group_name_H-M   'P 1'
#
loop_
_entity.id
_entity.type
_entity.pdbx_description
1 polymer ?
#
loop_
_entity_poly.entity_id
_entity_poly.type
_entity_poly.pdbx_seq_one_letter_code
_entity_poly.pdbx_strand_id
1 'polypeptide(L)' 'MNKELAQYINTLLAEKEREVEKEQKSYNSIYRDPEARSTVDAERMVVWGQELSWERSIIYKCQKAMDYFEEEC' A
#
# COMPACT_ATOMS: atom_id res chain seq x y z
N MET A 1 17.01 5.98 -17.07
CA MET A 1 15.74 6.70 -16.85
C MET A 1 16.03 8.17 -16.56
N ASN A 2 15.18 9.07 -17.00
CA ASN A 2 15.30 10.50 -16.69
C ASN A 2 15.18 10.72 -15.17
N LYS A 3 16.11 11.50 -14.63
CA LYS A 3 16.21 11.74 -13.18
C LYS A 3 14.95 12.42 -12.61
N GLU A 4 14.39 13.38 -13.35
CA GLU A 4 13.17 14.08 -12.93
C GLU A 4 11.98 13.12 -12.89
N LEU A 5 11.86 12.26 -13.90
CA LEU A 5 10.81 11.24 -13.95
C LEU A 5 10.96 10.24 -12.80
N ALA A 6 12.19 9.81 -12.52
CA ALA A 6 12.47 8.89 -11.41
C ALA A 6 12.06 9.51 -10.08
N GLN A 7 12.39 10.78 -9.86
CA GLN A 7 12.00 11.49 -8.62
C GLN A 7 10.48 11.61 -8.51
N TYR A 8 9.80 11.91 -9.62
CA TYR A 8 8.35 12.00 -9.64
C TYR A 8 7.69 10.66 -9.27
N ILE A 9 8.16 9.59 -9.88
CA ILE A 9 7.64 8.24 -9.60
C ILE A 9 7.88 7.87 -8.13
N ASN A 10 9.08 8.13 -7.61
CA ASN A 10 9.40 7.85 -6.21
C ASN A 10 8.51 8.63 -5.24
N THR A 11 8.20 9.89 -5.57
CA THR A 11 7.28 10.71 -4.79
C THR A 11 5.88 10.11 -4.77
N LEU A 12 5.38 9.68 -5.93
CA LEU A 12 4.06 9.02 -6.04
C LEU A 12 4.02 7.73 -5.24
N LEU A 13 5.08 6.93 -5.31
CA LEU A 13 5.17 5.68 -4.54
C LEU A 13 5.17 5.94 -3.04
N ALA A 14 5.90 6.96 -2.58
CA ALA A 14 5.93 7.33 -1.18
C ALA A 14 4.56 7.80 -0.67
N GLU A 15 3.84 8.57 -1.47
CA GLU A 15 2.49 9.02 -1.14
C GLU A 15 1.52 7.84 -1.06
N LYS A 16 1.60 6.93 -2.02
CA LYS A 16 0.76 5.73 -2.06
C LYS A 16 1.04 4.84 -0.85
N GLU A 17 2.30 4.67 -0.52
CA GLU A 17 2.71 3.89 0.66
C GLU A 17 2.11 4.45 1.93
N ARG A 18 2.11 5.78 2.11
CA ARG A 18 1.50 6.42 3.27
C ARG A 18 -0.01 6.23 3.31
N GLU A 19 -0.68 6.31 2.16
CA GLU A 19 -2.13 6.06 2.07
C GLU A 19 -2.48 4.62 2.47
N VAL A 20 -1.74 3.67 1.94
CA VAL A 20 -1.94 2.24 2.26
C VAL A 20 -1.66 1.98 3.74
N GLU A 21 -0.64 2.62 4.29
CA GLU A 21 -0.30 2.50 5.71
C GLU A 21 -1.43 3.01 6.61
N LYS A 22 -2.03 4.15 6.25
CA LYS A 22 -3.20 4.68 6.97
C LYS A 22 -4.39 3.73 6.91
N GLU A 23 -4.68 3.20 5.73
CA GLU A 23 -5.77 2.23 5.56
C GLU A 23 -5.49 0.95 6.35
N GLN A 24 -4.24 0.51 6.37
CA GLN A 24 -3.85 -0.68 7.13
C GLN A 24 -4.09 -0.47 8.63
N LYS A 25 -3.79 0.71 9.15
CA LYS A 25 -4.05 1.03 10.56
C LYS A 25 -5.54 1.03 10.86
N SER A 26 -6.35 1.60 9.96
CA SER A 26 -7.81 1.60 10.10
C SER A 26 -8.36 0.17 10.07
N TYR A 27 -7.90 -0.64 9.14
CA TYR A 27 -8.26 -2.04 9.03
C TYR A 27 -7.93 -2.80 10.31
N ASN A 28 -6.70 -2.64 10.81
CA ASN A 28 -6.25 -3.32 12.01
C ASN A 28 -7.06 -2.91 13.24
N SER A 29 -7.40 -1.64 13.35
CA SER A 29 -8.21 -1.12 14.45
C SER A 29 -9.60 -1.75 14.46
N ILE A 30 -10.26 -1.82 13.30
CA ILE A 30 -11.59 -2.44 13.18
C ILE A 30 -11.50 -3.94 13.43
N TYR A 31 -10.50 -4.59 12.87
CA TYR A 31 -10.32 -6.05 13.01
C TYR A 31 -10.13 -6.47 14.46
N ARG A 32 -9.41 -5.65 15.25
CA ARG A 32 -9.11 -5.96 16.65
C ARG A 32 -10.23 -5.60 17.62
N ASP A 33 -11.16 -4.74 17.22
CA ASP A 33 -12.28 -4.31 18.06
C ASP A 33 -13.50 -5.17 17.77
N PRO A 34 -13.95 -6.03 18.69
CA PRO A 34 -15.10 -6.90 18.46
C PRO A 34 -16.39 -6.14 18.14
N GLU A 35 -16.60 -4.97 18.76
CA GLU A 35 -17.79 -4.15 18.51
C GLU A 35 -17.77 -3.57 17.10
N ALA A 36 -16.65 -2.95 16.71
CA ALA A 36 -16.50 -2.38 15.36
C ALA A 36 -16.57 -3.48 14.31
N ARG A 37 -15.92 -4.61 14.57
CA ARG A 37 -15.90 -5.76 13.64
C ARG A 37 -17.30 -6.34 13.43
N SER A 38 -18.15 -6.35 14.44
CA SER A 38 -19.51 -6.87 14.33
C SER A 38 -20.41 -6.02 13.44
N THR A 39 -20.05 -4.75 13.21
CA THR A 39 -20.82 -3.85 12.34
C THR A 39 -20.40 -3.94 10.88
N VAL A 40 -19.32 -4.62 10.57
CA VAL A 40 -18.79 -4.74 9.21
C VAL A 40 -19.02 -6.16 8.69
N ASP A 41 -19.45 -6.26 7.43
CA ASP A 41 -19.63 -7.53 6.74
C ASP A 41 -18.28 -8.30 6.69
N ALA A 42 -18.31 -9.58 7.07
CA ALA A 42 -17.12 -10.42 7.06
C ALA A 42 -16.49 -10.51 5.67
N GLU A 43 -17.29 -10.59 4.61
CA GLU A 43 -16.80 -10.59 3.23
C GLU A 43 -16.05 -9.31 2.90
N ARG A 44 -16.56 -8.17 3.33
CA ARG A 44 -15.89 -6.87 3.10
C ARG A 44 -14.56 -6.80 3.82
N MET A 45 -14.47 -7.34 5.03
CA MET A 45 -13.20 -7.38 5.77
C MET A 45 -12.16 -8.21 5.03
N VAL A 46 -12.55 -9.37 4.50
CA VAL A 46 -11.64 -10.24 3.75
C VAL A 46 -11.17 -9.55 2.48
N VAL A 47 -12.09 -8.98 1.70
CA VAL A 47 -11.75 -8.28 0.45
C VAL A 47 -10.84 -7.09 0.72
N TRP A 48 -11.15 -6.29 1.73
CA TRP A 48 -10.34 -5.13 2.10
C TRP A 48 -8.91 -5.55 2.50
N GLY A 49 -8.79 -6.59 3.31
CA GLY A 49 -7.48 -7.13 3.69
C GLY A 49 -6.68 -7.62 2.49
N GLN A 50 -7.32 -8.30 1.54
CA GLN A 50 -6.69 -8.77 0.31
C GLN A 50 -6.24 -7.60 -0.57
N GLU A 51 -7.08 -6.58 -0.72
CA GLU A 51 -6.73 -5.38 -1.49
C GLU A 51 -5.52 -4.65 -0.89
N LEU A 52 -5.48 -4.51 0.42
CA LEU A 52 -4.35 -3.88 1.10
C LEU A 52 -3.06 -4.68 0.89
N SER A 53 -3.14 -5.99 1.02
CA SER A 53 -2.00 -6.88 0.79
C SER A 53 -1.49 -6.76 -0.65
N TRP A 54 -2.40 -6.73 -1.60
CA TRP A 54 -2.08 -6.60 -3.02
C TRP A 54 -1.45 -5.25 -3.34
N GLU A 55 -2.01 -4.17 -2.84
CA GLU A 55 -1.45 -2.82 -3.02
C GLU A 55 -0.03 -2.71 -2.46
N ARG A 56 0.21 -3.26 -1.28
CA ARG A 56 1.55 -3.28 -0.68
C ARG A 56 2.53 -4.07 -1.53
N SER A 57 2.09 -5.20 -2.10
CA SER A 57 2.92 -6.00 -3.00
C SER A 57 3.29 -5.24 -4.27
N ILE A 58 2.34 -4.53 -4.86
CA ILE A 58 2.58 -3.71 -6.06
C ILE A 58 3.57 -2.59 -5.76
N ILE A 59 3.37 -1.87 -4.65
CA ILE A 59 4.27 -0.79 -4.24
C ILE A 59 5.69 -1.33 -4.08
N TYR A 60 5.84 -2.46 -3.40
CA TYR A 60 7.14 -3.09 -3.18
C TYR A 60 7.82 -3.42 -4.51
N LYS A 61 7.08 -4.02 -5.45
CA LYS A 61 7.62 -4.37 -6.76
C LYS A 61 8.02 -3.13 -7.56
N CYS A 62 7.22 -2.08 -7.48
CA CYS A 62 7.56 -0.81 -8.15
C CYS A 62 8.80 -0.18 -7.56
N GLN A 63 8.95 -0.20 -6.23
CA GLN A 63 10.14 0.32 -5.57
C GLN A 63 11.39 -0.46 -5.97
N LYS A 64 11.28 -1.79 -6.07
CA LYS A 64 12.38 -2.64 -6.54
C LYS A 64 12.76 -2.34 -7.99
N ALA A 65 11.76 -2.13 -8.84
CA ALA A 65 12.02 -1.78 -10.24
C ALA A 65 12.74 -0.42 -10.34
N MET A 66 12.32 0.56 -9.55
CA MET A 66 12.96 1.88 -9.54
C MET A 66 14.40 1.79 -9.06
N ASP A 67 14.67 1.03 -8.01
CA ASP A 67 16.03 0.80 -7.52
C ASP A 67 16.91 0.20 -8.61
N TYR A 68 16.39 -0.78 -9.35
CA TYR A 68 17.10 -1.40 -10.45
C TYR A 68 17.48 -0.39 -11.54
N PHE A 69 16.54 0.46 -11.94
CA PHE A 69 16.80 1.49 -12.94
C PHE A 69 17.81 2.55 -12.46
N GLU A 70 17.79 2.89 -11.18
CA GLU A 70 18.75 3.82 -10.60
C GLU A 70 20.15 3.23 -10.58
N GLU A 71 20.30 1.95 -10.30
CA GLU A 71 21.59 1.27 -10.29
C GLU A 71 22.23 1.20 -11.67
N GLU A 72 21.42 1.12 -12.73
CA GLU A 72 21.90 1.06 -14.11
C GLU A 72 22.35 2.42 -14.65
N CYS A 73 21.93 3.49 -14.04
CA CYS A 73 22.35 4.84 -14.40
C CYS A 73 23.54 5.24 -13.59
#